data_7317b0617097fb09f88c322f8db0e08a
#
_entry.id   7317b0617097fb09f88c322f8db0e08a
#
_cell.length_a   1.000
_cell.length_b   1.000
_cell.length_c   1.000
_cell.angle_alpha   90.00
_cell.angle_beta   90.00
_cell.angle_gamma   90.00
#
_symmetry.space_group_name_H-M   'P 1'
#
loop_
_entity.id
_entity.type
_entity.pdbx_description
1 polymer ?
#
loop_
_entity_poly.entity_id
_entity_poly.type
_entity_poly.pdbx_seq_one_letter_code
_entity_poly.pdbx_strand_id
1 'polypeptide(L)'
;MRPAAIWLRPALWTQANKTVGRAAAPDGSRLAFITSGSEDCTVQVADVPGELCREDRQRRADERGCGRTDGRCRARALGCAAIPISGGRHRGHCPLNLVAAPSIRESPDDAGVSSPPTESVSPAQQAEELERLARVERAARFRLLDKDTAAAVFDAMDPWQQSELVETLRSPEVQDLLEEMEPDDRVRLFDEMPAVVARRLISGLSGRERELTNLLLDYPPESAGRIMSPEYLELRRDVTAAEALASIRERGAGLDTLLILPVRGPDRRLEGVVRLTDLVLASPDAPVAEVVDADYPAVGARDDQEDVARLIQERDLVAVPVVDDEGRLLGIVTVDDAMEVLEHEETEDLARAGGAEPLGLPYHAVSVRRIVRSRIGWLLLLVAAAVLTVAVLGAFEDTLDRVVTLALFVPLLIGTGGNCGAQAATTMTRAIAVGDVRFSDLGPSVVKEARVGLLIGVLFALLGFAPVALIWSVEIAATVSISLLVVCTWATAIGAFLPLLSTRLKIDPAVVSAPLVSTFVDATGLLIYFGIAQLLVL
;
A
#
# COMPACT_ATOMS: atom_id res chain seq x y z
N MET A 1 15.48 8.24 -26.05
CA MET A 1 14.92 8.83 -24.85
C MET A 1 13.41 8.80 -24.97
N ARG A 2 12.72 7.91 -24.27
CA ARG A 2 11.25 7.84 -24.22
C ARG A 2 10.79 8.73 -23.08
N PRO A 3 9.77 9.58 -23.22
CA PRO A 3 9.23 10.33 -22.09
C PRO A 3 8.49 9.38 -21.16
N ALA A 4 8.81 9.46 -19.86
CA ALA A 4 8.14 8.73 -18.80
C ALA A 4 6.66 9.18 -18.73
N ALA A 5 5.74 8.23 -18.80
CA ALA A 5 4.33 8.47 -18.55
C ALA A 5 4.16 8.78 -17.05
N ILE A 6 3.75 10.02 -16.75
CA ILE A 6 3.40 10.42 -15.38
C ILE A 6 2.00 9.87 -15.10
N TRP A 7 1.94 8.80 -14.34
CA TRP A 7 0.70 8.30 -13.75
C TRP A 7 0.31 9.26 -12.61
N LEU A 8 -0.73 10.03 -12.82
CA LEU A 8 -1.35 10.82 -11.75
C LEU A 8 -2.03 9.87 -10.76
N ARG A 9 -1.52 9.86 -9.54
CA ARG A 9 -2.08 9.06 -8.43
C ARG A 9 -3.55 9.44 -8.17
N PRO A 10 -4.40 8.50 -7.70
CA PRO A 10 -5.81 8.75 -7.37
C PRO A 10 -6.04 9.93 -6.42
N ALA A 11 -5.10 10.23 -5.52
CA ALA A 11 -5.18 11.34 -4.57
C ALA A 11 -5.17 12.74 -5.24
N LEU A 12 -4.51 12.92 -6.38
CA LEU A 12 -4.52 14.18 -7.12
C LEU A 12 -5.83 14.37 -7.90
N TRP A 13 -6.47 13.27 -8.27
CA TRP A 13 -7.78 13.30 -8.92
C TRP A 13 -8.89 13.72 -7.95
N THR A 14 -8.82 13.30 -6.69
CA THR A 14 -9.76 13.72 -5.62
C THR A 14 -9.61 15.18 -5.21
N GLN A 15 -8.41 15.77 -5.28
CA GLN A 15 -8.22 17.20 -5.02
C GLN A 15 -8.72 18.09 -6.16
N ALA A 16 -8.52 17.65 -7.41
CA ALA A 16 -9.08 18.36 -8.58
C ALA A 16 -10.62 18.35 -8.56
N ASN A 17 -11.25 17.28 -8.07
CA ASN A 17 -12.71 17.15 -7.96
C ASN A 17 -13.35 18.05 -6.88
N LYS A 18 -12.61 18.58 -5.93
CA LYS A 18 -13.14 19.50 -4.92
C LYS A 18 -13.40 20.92 -5.44
N THR A 19 -12.82 21.26 -6.58
CA THR A 19 -12.94 22.60 -7.20
C THR A 19 -13.89 22.64 -8.39
N VAL A 20 -14.43 21.49 -8.82
CA VAL A 20 -15.29 21.38 -10.00
C VAL A 20 -16.68 20.91 -9.60
N GLY A 21 -17.71 21.74 -9.85
CA GLY A 21 -19.11 21.35 -9.66
C GLY A 21 -19.49 20.20 -10.60
N ARG A 22 -20.02 19.12 -10.06
CA ARG A 22 -20.59 18.02 -10.85
C ARG A 22 -21.96 18.42 -11.37
N ALA A 23 -22.15 18.37 -12.68
CA ALA A 23 -23.45 18.46 -13.30
C ALA A 23 -23.70 17.15 -14.06
N ALA A 24 -24.61 16.33 -13.57
CA ALA A 24 -25.09 15.15 -14.26
C ALA A 24 -26.32 15.52 -15.10
N ALA A 25 -26.42 14.97 -16.32
CA ALA A 25 -27.66 15.00 -17.07
C ALA A 25 -28.74 14.18 -16.32
N PRO A 26 -30.02 14.50 -16.46
CA PRO A 26 -31.10 13.78 -15.76
C PRO A 26 -31.18 12.27 -16.07
N ASP A 27 -30.53 11.83 -17.14
CA ASP A 27 -30.45 10.44 -17.60
C ASP A 27 -29.10 9.76 -17.28
N GLY A 28 -28.17 10.45 -16.62
CA GLY A 28 -26.89 9.88 -16.19
C GLY A 28 -25.87 9.60 -17.31
N SER A 29 -26.17 9.88 -18.58
CA SER A 29 -25.37 9.42 -19.72
C SER A 29 -24.17 10.29 -20.12
N ARG A 30 -24.04 11.54 -19.61
CA ARG A 30 -22.95 12.47 -19.98
C ARG A 30 -22.60 13.42 -18.84
N LEU A 31 -21.31 13.65 -18.65
CA LEU A 31 -20.76 14.61 -17.70
C LEU A 31 -20.00 15.71 -18.41
N ALA A 32 -20.33 16.97 -18.11
CA ALA A 32 -19.57 18.12 -18.57
C ALA A 32 -18.69 18.67 -17.44
N PHE A 33 -17.40 18.84 -17.70
CA PHE A 33 -16.44 19.41 -16.76
C PHE A 33 -15.97 20.78 -17.26
N ILE A 34 -16.00 21.76 -16.37
CA ILE A 34 -15.42 23.07 -16.62
C ILE A 34 -14.21 23.23 -15.70
N THR A 35 -13.01 23.29 -16.27
CA THR A 35 -11.79 23.57 -15.51
C THR A 35 -11.37 25.01 -15.79
N SER A 36 -11.16 25.80 -14.74
CA SER A 36 -10.55 27.11 -14.82
C SER A 36 -9.07 27.03 -14.46
N GLY A 37 -8.19 27.20 -15.44
CA GLY A 37 -6.79 27.53 -15.19
C GLY A 37 -6.63 29.05 -15.09
N SER A 38 -5.48 29.51 -14.60
CA SER A 38 -5.23 30.94 -14.28
C SER A 38 -5.38 31.93 -15.43
N GLU A 39 -5.57 31.47 -16.67
CA GLU A 39 -5.75 32.31 -17.84
C GLU A 39 -6.79 31.83 -18.88
N ASP A 40 -7.30 30.56 -18.81
CA ASP A 40 -8.27 30.03 -19.78
C ASP A 40 -9.31 29.10 -19.18
N CYS A 41 -10.59 29.25 -19.59
CA CYS A 41 -11.66 28.30 -19.25
C CYS A 41 -11.84 27.27 -20.36
N THR A 42 -11.69 25.99 -20.06
CA THR A 42 -11.91 24.90 -21.03
C THR A 42 -13.10 24.05 -20.61
N VAL A 43 -14.04 23.83 -21.50
CA VAL A 43 -15.18 22.92 -21.31
C VAL A 43 -14.85 21.58 -21.97
N GLN A 44 -14.85 20.52 -21.21
CA GLN A 44 -14.69 19.15 -21.71
C GLN A 44 -15.97 18.35 -21.45
N VAL A 45 -16.48 17.70 -22.49
CA VAL A 45 -17.61 16.79 -22.41
C VAL A 45 -17.08 15.39 -22.65
N ALA A 46 -17.25 14.50 -21.68
CA ALA A 46 -16.89 13.08 -21.79
C ALA A 46 -18.15 12.22 -21.73
N ASP A 47 -18.22 11.21 -22.57
CA ASP A 47 -19.18 10.11 -22.40
C ASP A 47 -18.67 9.21 -21.28
N VAL A 48 -19.53 8.80 -20.37
CA VAL A 48 -19.23 7.79 -19.37
C VAL A 48 -19.58 6.45 -20.03
N PRO A 49 -18.67 5.56 -20.32
CA PRO A 49 -17.43 5.15 -19.66
C PRO A 49 -16.15 5.45 -20.48
N GLY A 50 -15.26 6.17 -19.85
CA GLY A 50 -13.83 5.89 -19.86
C GLY A 50 -13.00 6.27 -21.06
N GLU A 51 -13.32 7.20 -21.99
CA GLU A 51 -12.30 7.75 -22.87
C GLU A 51 -12.24 9.26 -22.79
N LEU A 52 -11.26 9.73 -22.03
CA LEU A 52 -10.84 11.12 -22.00
C LEU A 52 -10.19 11.47 -23.36
N CYS A 53 -10.91 12.19 -24.21
CA CYS A 53 -10.29 12.90 -25.33
C CYS A 53 -9.38 13.99 -24.78
N ARG A 54 -8.13 13.64 -24.47
CA ARG A 54 -7.07 14.52 -23.99
C ARG A 54 -6.00 14.73 -25.05
N GLU A 55 -5.34 15.86 -24.96
CA GLU A 55 -4.06 16.23 -25.60
C GLU A 55 -4.04 16.55 -27.09
N ASP A 56 -4.80 15.92 -27.94
CA ASP A 56 -4.77 16.20 -29.36
C ASP A 56 -5.46 17.53 -29.75
N ARG A 57 -6.34 18.05 -28.90
CA ARG A 57 -7.03 19.33 -29.12
C ARG A 57 -6.23 20.55 -28.69
N GLN A 58 -5.42 20.42 -27.65
CA GLN A 58 -4.57 21.53 -27.19
C GLN A 58 -3.45 21.81 -28.20
N ARG A 59 -2.80 20.75 -28.70
CA ARG A 59 -1.82 20.86 -29.80
C ARG A 59 -2.38 21.46 -31.06
N ARG A 60 -3.61 21.10 -31.45
CA ARG A 60 -4.26 21.66 -32.69
C ARG A 60 -4.82 23.06 -32.51
N ALA A 61 -5.02 23.55 -31.31
CA ALA A 61 -5.37 24.93 -31.04
C ALA A 61 -4.14 25.84 -31.09
N ASP A 62 -3.02 25.39 -30.57
CA ASP A 62 -1.74 26.12 -30.61
C ASP A 62 -1.11 26.18 -32.00
N GLU A 63 -1.29 25.12 -32.81
CA GLU A 63 -0.79 25.09 -34.20
C GLU A 63 -1.58 25.95 -35.17
N ARG A 64 -2.77 26.46 -34.83
CA ARG A 64 -3.62 27.26 -35.72
C ARG A 64 -3.78 28.72 -35.32
N GLY A 65 -2.91 29.24 -34.49
CA GLY A 65 -2.80 30.67 -34.25
C GLY A 65 -4.15 31.38 -34.02
N CYS A 66 -4.92 30.94 -33.03
CA CYS A 66 -6.19 31.62 -32.72
C CYS A 66 -5.89 32.97 -32.08
N GLY A 67 -5.93 34.02 -32.90
CA GLY A 67 -5.73 35.40 -32.49
C GLY A 67 -6.77 35.83 -31.45
N ARG A 68 -6.29 36.46 -30.41
CA ARG A 68 -7.09 37.15 -29.39
C ARG A 68 -7.94 38.25 -30.01
N THR A 69 -9.18 37.98 -30.33
CA THR A 69 -10.21 39.02 -30.40
C THR A 69 -11.57 38.37 -30.15
N ASP A 70 -12.31 38.94 -29.23
CA ASP A 70 -13.74 38.74 -28.96
C ASP A 70 -14.22 37.47 -28.25
N GLY A 71 -13.61 37.03 -27.19
CA GLY A 71 -14.27 36.24 -26.11
C GLY A 71 -15.18 35.08 -26.57
N ARG A 72 -15.03 34.52 -27.77
CA ARG A 72 -15.85 33.43 -28.31
C ARG A 72 -14.98 32.30 -28.80
N CYS A 73 -14.98 31.19 -28.08
CA CYS A 73 -14.44 29.94 -28.61
C CYS A 73 -15.41 29.29 -29.58
N ARG A 74 -15.02 29.22 -30.86
CA ARG A 74 -15.75 28.42 -31.87
C ARG A 74 -15.22 26.99 -31.86
N ALA A 75 -15.99 26.10 -31.30
CA ALA A 75 -15.77 24.67 -31.50
C ALA A 75 -16.25 24.27 -32.91
N ARG A 76 -15.34 23.85 -33.77
CA ARG A 76 -15.64 23.30 -35.09
C ARG A 76 -15.22 21.84 -35.09
N ALA A 77 -16.18 21.01 -35.08
CA ALA A 77 -16.31 19.67 -35.63
C ALA A 77 -17.13 18.79 -34.69
N LEU A 78 -18.10 18.12 -35.26
CA LEU A 78 -19.00 17.16 -34.64
C LEU A 78 -20.01 17.76 -33.64
N GLY A 79 -20.98 18.51 -34.18
CA GLY A 79 -22.29 18.70 -33.54
C GLY A 79 -22.37 19.52 -32.26
N CYS A 80 -21.33 20.21 -31.83
CA CYS A 80 -21.38 21.06 -30.65
C CYS A 80 -21.84 22.48 -30.98
N ALA A 81 -22.92 22.93 -30.40
CA ALA A 81 -23.39 24.30 -30.46
C ALA A 81 -22.47 25.25 -29.69
N ALA A 82 -22.19 26.44 -30.23
CA ALA A 82 -21.40 27.46 -29.57
C ALA A 82 -22.16 28.04 -28.37
N ILE A 83 -21.56 28.04 -27.18
CA ILE A 83 -22.11 28.64 -25.97
C ILE A 83 -21.54 30.06 -25.84
N PRO A 84 -22.34 31.11 -25.81
CA PRO A 84 -21.87 32.47 -25.59
C PRO A 84 -21.55 32.68 -24.11
N ILE A 85 -20.32 33.04 -23.80
CA ILE A 85 -19.92 33.47 -22.46
C ILE A 85 -20.11 34.99 -22.36
N SER A 86 -21.09 35.47 -21.61
CA SER A 86 -21.29 36.90 -21.38
C SER A 86 -20.23 37.41 -20.39
N GLY A 87 -19.37 38.30 -20.87
CA GLY A 87 -18.31 38.89 -20.07
C GLY A 87 -18.85 39.92 -19.08
N GLY A 88 -18.74 39.61 -17.79
CA GLY A 88 -18.84 40.57 -16.71
C GLY A 88 -17.53 40.56 -15.94
N ARG A 89 -16.89 41.72 -15.77
CA ARG A 89 -15.69 41.86 -14.92
C ARG A 89 -16.09 41.73 -13.47
N HIS A 90 -15.99 40.52 -12.92
CA HIS A 90 -15.98 40.33 -11.48
C HIS A 90 -14.79 39.44 -11.08
N ARG A 91 -14.00 39.97 -10.19
CA ARG A 91 -12.91 39.23 -9.53
C ARG A 91 -13.53 38.06 -8.75
N GLY A 92 -13.18 36.85 -9.15
CA GLY A 92 -13.14 35.74 -8.23
C GLY A 92 -14.18 34.64 -8.32
N HIS A 93 -15.21 34.65 -9.20
CA HIS A 93 -16.10 33.49 -9.31
C HIS A 93 -16.71 33.43 -10.72
N CYS A 94 -16.57 32.31 -11.40
CA CYS A 94 -17.23 32.00 -12.65
C CYS A 94 -18.61 31.35 -12.34
N PRO A 95 -19.75 31.95 -12.73
CA PRO A 95 -21.04 31.30 -12.48
C PRO A 95 -21.23 30.08 -13.37
N LEU A 96 -21.55 28.97 -12.77
CA LEU A 96 -21.93 27.71 -13.44
C LEU A 96 -23.34 27.86 -14.03
N ASN A 97 -23.45 28.15 -15.33
CA ASN A 97 -24.72 27.98 -16.04
C ASN A 97 -24.76 26.60 -16.71
N LEU A 98 -25.59 25.73 -16.19
CA LEU A 98 -25.91 24.42 -16.79
C LEU A 98 -26.84 24.63 -17.97
N VAL A 99 -26.38 24.31 -19.19
CA VAL A 99 -27.23 24.17 -20.35
C VAL A 99 -27.44 22.69 -20.64
N ALA A 100 -28.67 22.21 -20.54
CA ALA A 100 -29.04 20.86 -20.92
C ALA A 100 -28.84 20.67 -22.44
N ALA A 101 -28.20 19.58 -22.83
CA ALA A 101 -28.06 19.20 -24.23
C ALA A 101 -29.44 18.86 -24.83
N PRO A 102 -29.75 19.26 -26.05
CA PRO A 102 -31.01 18.91 -26.70
C PRO A 102 -31.07 17.40 -26.96
N SER A 103 -32.20 16.80 -26.61
CA SER A 103 -32.49 15.41 -26.90
C SER A 103 -32.49 15.14 -28.40
N ILE A 104 -31.69 14.20 -28.86
CA ILE A 104 -31.74 13.65 -30.20
C ILE A 104 -33.03 12.81 -30.29
N ARG A 105 -33.96 13.20 -31.15
CA ARG A 105 -35.13 12.36 -31.49
C ARG A 105 -34.63 11.18 -32.30
N GLU A 106 -34.82 10.00 -31.78
CA GLU A 106 -34.64 8.74 -32.50
C GLU A 106 -35.74 8.62 -33.56
N SER A 107 -35.35 8.27 -34.79
CA SER A 107 -36.29 7.86 -35.84
C SER A 107 -36.83 6.46 -35.59
N PRO A 108 -38.08 6.15 -35.89
CA PRO A 108 -38.76 4.90 -35.50
C PRO A 108 -38.43 3.67 -36.35
N ASP A 109 -37.35 3.60 -37.09
CA ASP A 109 -37.10 2.51 -38.06
C ASP A 109 -35.76 1.80 -37.87
N ASP A 110 -35.41 1.39 -36.62
CA ASP A 110 -34.37 0.40 -36.41
C ASP A 110 -34.80 -0.60 -35.29
N ALA A 111 -35.72 -1.46 -35.70
CA ALA A 111 -36.06 -2.66 -34.92
C ALA A 111 -34.98 -3.71 -35.10
N GLY A 112 -34.03 -3.81 -34.16
CA GLY A 112 -33.05 -4.89 -34.18
C GLY A 112 -31.76 -4.70 -33.40
N VAL A 113 -31.65 -3.66 -32.55
CA VAL A 113 -30.50 -3.55 -31.65
C VAL A 113 -30.94 -4.03 -30.26
N SER A 114 -30.46 -5.20 -29.87
CA SER A 114 -30.57 -5.68 -28.48
C SER A 114 -30.01 -4.62 -27.54
N SER A 115 -30.80 -4.23 -26.55
CA SER A 115 -30.38 -3.37 -25.46
C SER A 115 -29.00 -3.83 -24.94
N PRO A 116 -28.04 -2.93 -24.69
CA PRO A 116 -26.79 -3.33 -24.01
C PRO A 116 -27.18 -3.97 -22.68
N PRO A 117 -26.50 -5.04 -22.26
CA PRO A 117 -26.76 -5.65 -20.97
C PRO A 117 -26.62 -4.56 -19.91
N THR A 118 -27.58 -4.48 -19.00
CA THR A 118 -27.54 -3.65 -17.81
C THR A 118 -26.17 -3.92 -17.17
N GLU A 119 -25.30 -2.92 -17.09
CA GLU A 119 -23.98 -3.08 -16.43
C GLU A 119 -24.26 -3.60 -15.02
N SER A 120 -23.97 -4.87 -14.82
CA SER A 120 -23.98 -5.46 -13.50
C SER A 120 -22.85 -4.81 -12.71
N VAL A 121 -23.17 -4.13 -11.64
CA VAL A 121 -22.20 -3.56 -10.69
C VAL A 121 -21.29 -4.71 -10.27
N SER A 122 -19.98 -4.53 -10.37
CA SER A 122 -19.03 -5.60 -10.01
C SER A 122 -19.17 -5.97 -8.51
N PRO A 123 -18.89 -7.22 -8.12
CA PRO A 123 -18.92 -7.62 -6.71
C PRO A 123 -18.08 -6.70 -5.82
N ALA A 124 -16.88 -6.32 -6.24
CA ALA A 124 -16.02 -5.38 -5.52
C ALA A 124 -16.66 -3.99 -5.32
N GLN A 125 -17.39 -3.47 -6.32
CA GLN A 125 -18.10 -2.20 -6.16
C GLN A 125 -19.29 -2.32 -5.21
N GLN A 126 -19.98 -3.47 -5.22
CA GLN A 126 -21.07 -3.74 -4.28
C GLN A 126 -20.54 -3.92 -2.85
N ALA A 127 -19.40 -4.56 -2.66
CA ALA A 127 -18.70 -4.64 -1.39
C ALA A 127 -18.40 -3.24 -0.85
N GLU A 128 -17.76 -2.37 -1.65
CA GLU A 128 -17.46 -0.98 -1.27
C GLU A 128 -18.73 -0.16 -0.91
N GLU A 129 -19.85 -0.39 -1.59
CA GLU A 129 -21.13 0.24 -1.21
C GLU A 129 -21.66 -0.27 0.13
N LEU A 130 -21.57 -1.57 0.37
CA LEU A 130 -22.01 -2.21 1.62
C LEU A 130 -21.14 -1.77 2.80
N GLU A 131 -19.84 -1.60 2.59
CA GLU A 131 -18.89 -1.13 3.59
C GLU A 131 -19.25 0.24 4.17
N ARG A 132 -19.81 1.11 3.36
CA ARG A 132 -20.24 2.46 3.76
C ARG A 132 -21.51 2.46 4.63
N LEU A 133 -22.20 1.34 4.72
CA LEU A 133 -23.45 1.22 5.49
C LEU A 133 -23.18 0.89 6.95
N ALA A 134 -24.11 1.29 7.82
CA ALA A 134 -24.09 0.84 9.21
C ALA A 134 -24.35 -0.68 9.29
N ARG A 135 -23.77 -1.35 10.32
CA ARG A 135 -23.79 -2.80 10.53
C ARG A 135 -25.15 -3.47 10.23
N VAL A 136 -26.24 -2.93 10.78
CA VAL A 136 -27.59 -3.51 10.61
C VAL A 136 -28.10 -3.33 9.18
N GLU A 137 -27.81 -2.18 8.57
CA GLU A 137 -28.23 -1.87 7.20
C GLU A 137 -27.42 -2.69 6.18
N ARG A 138 -26.13 -2.88 6.43
CA ARG A 138 -25.23 -3.76 5.67
C ARG A 138 -25.82 -5.18 5.62
N ALA A 139 -26.08 -5.78 6.78
CA ALA A 139 -26.66 -7.13 6.87
C ALA A 139 -28.04 -7.23 6.19
N ALA A 140 -28.88 -6.19 6.26
CA ALA A 140 -30.17 -6.18 5.60
C ALA A 140 -30.03 -6.11 4.07
N ARG A 141 -29.10 -5.29 3.56
CA ARG A 141 -28.80 -5.19 2.12
C ARG A 141 -28.16 -6.45 1.58
N PHE A 142 -27.20 -7.02 2.31
CA PHE A 142 -26.53 -8.26 1.94
C PHE A 142 -27.52 -9.42 1.75
N ARG A 143 -28.53 -9.55 2.63
CA ARG A 143 -29.59 -10.57 2.52
C ARG A 143 -30.49 -10.43 1.28
N LEU A 144 -30.45 -9.31 0.59
CA LEU A 144 -31.22 -9.09 -0.64
C LEU A 144 -30.45 -9.53 -1.90
N LEU A 145 -29.19 -9.87 -1.77
CA LEU A 145 -28.37 -10.42 -2.85
C LEU A 145 -28.80 -11.86 -3.12
N ASP A 146 -28.70 -12.28 -4.36
CA ASP A 146 -28.77 -13.71 -4.71
C ASP A 146 -27.51 -14.45 -4.22
N LYS A 147 -27.57 -15.77 -4.17
CA LYS A 147 -26.53 -16.58 -3.53
C LYS A 147 -25.14 -16.39 -4.15
N ASP A 148 -25.05 -16.43 -5.49
CA ASP A 148 -23.78 -16.34 -6.20
C ASP A 148 -23.19 -14.93 -6.07
N THR A 149 -24.01 -13.89 -6.17
CA THR A 149 -23.60 -12.50 -5.94
C THR A 149 -23.21 -12.27 -4.48
N ALA A 150 -23.94 -12.86 -3.53
CA ALA A 150 -23.63 -12.72 -2.11
C ALA A 150 -22.27 -13.34 -1.76
N ALA A 151 -21.92 -14.51 -2.32
CA ALA A 151 -20.63 -15.13 -2.13
C ALA A 151 -19.49 -14.25 -2.70
N ALA A 152 -19.62 -13.81 -3.97
CA ALA A 152 -18.63 -12.97 -4.61
C ALA A 152 -18.45 -11.58 -3.94
N VAL A 153 -19.52 -11.00 -3.40
CA VAL A 153 -19.47 -9.72 -2.65
C VAL A 153 -18.85 -9.93 -1.27
N PHE A 154 -19.17 -11.05 -0.62
CA PHE A 154 -18.60 -11.39 0.69
C PHE A 154 -17.10 -11.59 0.60
N ASP A 155 -16.64 -12.28 -0.41
CA ASP A 155 -15.23 -12.56 -0.72
C ASP A 155 -14.45 -11.27 -1.02
N ALA A 156 -15.06 -10.32 -1.70
CA ALA A 156 -14.48 -9.00 -1.99
C ALA A 156 -14.50 -8.02 -0.79
N MET A 157 -15.00 -8.43 0.40
CA MET A 157 -15.03 -7.59 1.61
C MET A 157 -13.78 -7.82 2.47
N ASP A 158 -13.34 -6.77 3.19
CA ASP A 158 -12.27 -6.91 4.18
C ASP A 158 -12.61 -7.99 5.24
N PRO A 159 -11.65 -8.83 5.71
CA PRO A 159 -11.87 -9.91 6.67
C PRO A 159 -12.58 -9.46 7.97
N TRP A 160 -12.30 -8.25 8.45
CA TRP A 160 -12.97 -7.71 9.63
C TRP A 160 -14.46 -7.41 9.39
N GLN A 161 -14.83 -7.01 8.17
CA GLN A 161 -16.22 -6.74 7.80
C GLN A 161 -16.98 -8.03 7.56
N GLN A 162 -16.34 -9.02 6.97
CA GLN A 162 -16.85 -10.39 6.89
C GLN A 162 -17.16 -10.92 8.29
N SER A 163 -16.22 -10.74 9.24
CA SER A 163 -16.42 -11.14 10.65
C SER A 163 -17.62 -10.45 11.29
N GLU A 164 -17.78 -9.12 11.09
CA GLU A 164 -18.92 -8.38 11.62
C GLU A 164 -20.26 -8.80 10.97
N LEU A 165 -20.23 -9.10 9.68
CA LEU A 165 -21.40 -9.55 8.92
C LEU A 165 -21.83 -10.94 9.38
N VAL A 166 -20.88 -11.87 9.54
CA VAL A 166 -21.10 -13.23 10.07
C VAL A 166 -21.73 -13.22 11.47
N GLU A 167 -21.30 -12.33 12.35
CA GLU A 167 -21.91 -12.17 13.68
C GLU A 167 -23.38 -11.67 13.61
N THR A 168 -23.77 -11.03 12.51
CA THR A 168 -25.07 -10.40 12.34
C THR A 168 -26.06 -11.27 11.55
N LEU A 169 -25.54 -12.15 10.67
CA LEU A 169 -26.33 -13.07 9.86
C LEU A 169 -26.81 -14.29 10.68
N ARG A 170 -27.77 -15.02 10.13
CA ARG A 170 -28.23 -16.27 10.72
C ARG A 170 -27.27 -17.41 10.40
N SER A 171 -27.18 -18.38 11.30
CA SER A 171 -26.25 -19.52 11.14
C SER A 171 -26.31 -20.27 9.79
N PRO A 172 -27.48 -20.53 9.17
CA PRO A 172 -27.51 -21.18 7.85
C PRO A 172 -26.91 -20.32 6.74
N GLU A 173 -27.21 -19.01 6.72
CA GLU A 173 -26.67 -18.07 5.71
C GLU A 173 -25.14 -17.98 5.80
N VAL A 174 -24.62 -18.01 7.03
CA VAL A 174 -23.16 -17.99 7.29
C VAL A 174 -22.50 -19.28 6.82
N GLN A 175 -23.12 -20.44 7.06
CA GLN A 175 -22.57 -21.71 6.62
C GLN A 175 -22.45 -21.81 5.10
N ASP A 176 -23.49 -21.39 4.38
CA ASP A 176 -23.50 -21.40 2.92
C ASP A 176 -22.38 -20.52 2.36
N LEU A 177 -22.15 -19.33 2.95
CA LEU A 177 -21.06 -18.43 2.56
C LEU A 177 -19.67 -19.04 2.83
N LEU A 178 -19.46 -19.58 4.02
CA LEU A 178 -18.18 -20.17 4.40
C LEU A 178 -17.83 -21.42 3.58
N GLU A 179 -18.82 -22.15 3.09
CA GLU A 179 -18.61 -23.31 2.22
C GLU A 179 -18.27 -22.92 0.78
N GLU A 180 -18.61 -21.71 0.35
CA GLU A 180 -18.30 -21.16 -0.97
C GLU A 180 -16.98 -20.39 -1.01
N MET A 181 -16.47 -19.95 0.16
CA MET A 181 -15.15 -19.29 0.26
C MET A 181 -14.00 -20.22 -0.08
N GLU A 182 -12.95 -19.67 -0.65
CA GLU A 182 -11.67 -20.35 -0.81
C GLU A 182 -11.08 -20.73 0.57
N PRO A 183 -10.37 -21.85 0.68
CA PRO A 183 -9.91 -22.36 1.98
C PRO A 183 -8.96 -21.41 2.73
N ASP A 184 -8.07 -20.72 2.03
CA ASP A 184 -7.10 -19.76 2.56
C ASP A 184 -7.77 -18.47 3.00
N ASP A 185 -8.72 -17.90 2.23
CA ASP A 185 -9.55 -16.77 2.64
C ASP A 185 -10.39 -17.08 3.88
N ARG A 186 -10.92 -18.29 3.93
CA ARG A 186 -11.66 -18.77 5.09
C ARG A 186 -10.78 -18.83 6.34
N VAL A 187 -9.53 -19.25 6.19
CA VAL A 187 -8.55 -19.27 7.29
C VAL A 187 -8.22 -17.85 7.74
N ARG A 188 -7.98 -16.93 6.80
CA ARG A 188 -7.75 -15.52 7.08
C ARG A 188 -8.90 -14.90 7.88
N LEU A 189 -10.15 -15.16 7.46
CA LEU A 189 -11.34 -14.74 8.21
C LEU A 189 -11.36 -15.30 9.63
N PHE A 190 -10.99 -16.58 9.83
CA PHE A 190 -10.97 -17.19 11.17
C PHE A 190 -9.87 -16.66 12.07
N ASP A 191 -8.75 -16.19 11.52
CA ASP A 191 -7.68 -15.55 12.28
C ASP A 191 -8.14 -14.19 12.86
N GLU A 192 -9.03 -13.48 12.19
CA GLU A 192 -9.62 -12.24 12.69
C GLU A 192 -10.74 -12.47 13.74
N MET A 193 -11.23 -13.70 13.89
CA MET A 193 -12.33 -14.02 14.79
C MET A 193 -11.88 -14.47 16.18
N PRO A 194 -12.70 -14.23 17.21
CA PRO A 194 -12.48 -14.86 18.50
C PRO A 194 -12.47 -16.40 18.38
N ALA A 195 -11.46 -17.07 18.96
CA ALA A 195 -11.26 -18.52 18.83
C ALA A 195 -12.48 -19.40 19.19
N VAL A 196 -13.41 -18.89 19.99
CA VAL A 196 -14.67 -19.60 20.32
C VAL A 196 -15.64 -19.57 19.14
N VAL A 197 -15.70 -18.44 18.41
CA VAL A 197 -16.55 -18.25 17.24
C VAL A 197 -16.01 -19.08 16.09
N ALA A 198 -14.72 -18.93 15.78
CA ALA A 198 -14.04 -19.68 14.71
C ALA A 198 -14.24 -21.20 14.88
N ARG A 199 -13.98 -21.76 16.07
CA ARG A 199 -14.21 -23.20 16.33
C ARG A 199 -15.64 -23.65 16.10
N ARG A 200 -16.63 -22.80 16.42
CA ARG A 200 -18.04 -23.13 16.20
C ARG A 200 -18.34 -23.16 14.70
N LEU A 201 -17.84 -22.22 13.94
CA LEU A 201 -18.04 -22.12 12.49
C LEU A 201 -17.36 -23.29 11.77
N ILE A 202 -16.10 -23.58 12.09
CA ILE A 202 -15.35 -24.74 11.56
C ILE A 202 -16.11 -26.05 11.81
N SER A 203 -16.73 -26.21 12.99
CA SER A 203 -17.51 -27.41 13.31
C SER A 203 -18.80 -27.54 12.46
N GLY A 204 -19.29 -26.44 11.88
CA GLY A 204 -20.44 -26.40 11.01
C GLY A 204 -20.13 -26.71 9.53
N LEU A 205 -18.88 -26.59 9.11
CA LEU A 205 -18.44 -26.85 7.73
C LEU A 205 -18.67 -28.32 7.32
N SER A 206 -18.85 -28.55 6.02
CA SER A 206 -18.85 -29.89 5.43
C SER A 206 -17.55 -30.64 5.73
N GLY A 207 -17.53 -31.95 5.58
CA GLY A 207 -16.36 -32.76 5.90
C GLY A 207 -15.11 -32.34 5.15
N ARG A 208 -15.26 -32.08 3.83
CA ARG A 208 -14.17 -31.65 2.94
C ARG A 208 -13.63 -30.28 3.32
N GLU A 209 -14.50 -29.28 3.41
CA GLU A 209 -14.11 -27.89 3.70
C GLU A 209 -13.46 -27.77 5.07
N ARG A 210 -13.95 -28.51 6.04
CA ARG A 210 -13.33 -28.60 7.37
C ARG A 210 -11.95 -29.25 7.35
N GLU A 211 -11.73 -30.27 6.52
CA GLU A 211 -10.40 -30.90 6.37
C GLU A 211 -9.41 -29.94 5.74
N LEU A 212 -9.80 -29.22 4.66
CA LEU A 212 -8.96 -28.22 4.01
C LEU A 212 -8.63 -27.06 4.95
N THR A 213 -9.63 -26.52 5.63
CA THR A 213 -9.43 -25.44 6.62
C THR A 213 -8.48 -25.88 7.76
N ASN A 214 -8.67 -27.07 8.30
CA ASN A 214 -7.79 -27.57 9.36
C ASN A 214 -6.37 -27.83 8.85
N LEU A 215 -6.21 -28.29 7.62
CA LEU A 215 -4.90 -28.46 6.98
C LEU A 215 -4.10 -27.16 7.00
N LEU A 216 -4.72 -26.05 6.61
CA LEU A 216 -4.07 -24.75 6.59
C LEU A 216 -3.85 -24.21 8.02
N LEU A 217 -4.81 -24.41 8.92
CA LEU A 217 -4.70 -24.00 10.33
C LEU A 217 -3.59 -24.73 11.11
N ASP A 218 -3.13 -25.88 10.64
CA ASP A 218 -2.00 -26.62 11.25
C ASP A 218 -0.63 -25.98 10.96
N TYR A 219 -0.54 -25.11 9.93
CA TYR A 219 0.67 -24.34 9.68
C TYR A 219 0.77 -23.10 10.59
N PRO A 220 1.99 -22.64 10.89
CA PRO A 220 2.18 -21.41 11.66
C PRO A 220 1.50 -20.22 11.00
N PRO A 221 0.97 -19.26 11.77
CA PRO A 221 0.60 -17.95 11.21
C PRO A 221 1.77 -17.36 10.43
N GLU A 222 1.48 -16.53 9.42
CA GLU A 222 2.49 -15.84 8.59
C GLU A 222 3.43 -16.79 7.83
N SER A 223 3.00 -18.03 7.54
CA SER A 223 3.77 -18.98 6.72
C SER A 223 3.12 -19.24 5.37
N ALA A 224 3.91 -19.66 4.38
CA ALA A 224 3.43 -20.05 3.04
C ALA A 224 2.30 -21.09 3.08
N GLY A 225 2.39 -22.05 4.01
CA GLY A 225 1.34 -23.06 4.19
C GLY A 225 0.04 -22.51 4.77
N ARG A 226 0.06 -21.30 5.38
CA ARG A 226 -1.13 -20.63 5.91
C ARG A 226 -1.93 -19.92 4.83
N ILE A 227 -1.24 -19.37 3.83
CA ILE A 227 -1.79 -18.56 2.73
C ILE A 227 -1.87 -19.33 1.40
N MET A 228 -1.52 -20.61 1.36
CA MET A 228 -1.59 -21.39 0.13
C MET A 228 -3.01 -21.84 -0.15
N SER A 229 -3.41 -21.83 -1.42
CA SER A 229 -4.56 -22.59 -1.88
C SER A 229 -4.21 -24.07 -1.98
N PRO A 230 -4.90 -24.98 -1.27
CA PRO A 230 -4.71 -26.42 -1.38
C PRO A 230 -5.45 -26.99 -2.59
N GLU A 231 -6.26 -26.21 -3.29
CA GLU A 231 -7.06 -26.61 -4.45
C GLU A 231 -6.37 -26.17 -5.73
N TYR A 232 -5.64 -27.06 -6.35
CA TYR A 232 -4.88 -26.82 -7.58
C TYR A 232 -5.02 -27.98 -8.56
N LEU A 233 -4.76 -27.73 -9.84
CA LEU A 233 -4.69 -28.75 -10.87
C LEU A 233 -3.25 -29.17 -11.09
N GLU A 234 -2.93 -30.41 -10.73
CA GLU A 234 -1.64 -31.02 -11.03
C GLU A 234 -1.66 -31.82 -12.34
N LEU A 235 -0.58 -31.79 -13.08
CA LEU A 235 -0.38 -32.59 -14.29
C LEU A 235 0.62 -33.71 -14.03
N ARG A 236 0.50 -34.77 -14.83
CA ARG A 236 1.51 -35.82 -14.90
C ARG A 236 2.43 -35.55 -16.07
N ARG A 237 3.69 -35.90 -15.92
CA ARG A 237 4.72 -35.71 -16.92
C ARG A 237 4.48 -36.48 -18.23
N ASP A 238 3.85 -37.65 -18.15
CA ASP A 238 3.63 -38.59 -19.25
C ASP A 238 2.39 -38.30 -20.10
N VAL A 239 1.52 -37.35 -19.70
CA VAL A 239 0.36 -36.97 -20.50
C VAL A 239 0.73 -36.04 -21.64
N THR A 240 -0.07 -36.06 -22.71
CA THR A 240 0.09 -35.17 -23.86
C THR A 240 -0.49 -33.77 -23.57
N ALA A 241 -0.07 -32.74 -24.32
CA ALA A 241 -0.62 -31.40 -24.23
C ALA A 241 -2.14 -31.38 -24.47
N ALA A 242 -2.63 -32.19 -25.40
CA ALA A 242 -4.07 -32.33 -25.67
C ALA A 242 -4.84 -32.89 -24.46
N GLU A 243 -4.29 -33.94 -23.81
CA GLU A 243 -4.88 -34.52 -22.59
C GLU A 243 -4.83 -33.57 -21.42
N ALA A 244 -3.74 -32.81 -21.25
CA ALA A 244 -3.61 -31.79 -20.24
C ALA A 244 -4.67 -30.69 -20.42
N LEU A 245 -4.85 -30.17 -21.64
CA LEU A 245 -5.89 -29.19 -21.96
C LEU A 245 -7.33 -29.73 -21.78
N ALA A 246 -7.54 -31.03 -22.06
CA ALA A 246 -8.82 -31.68 -21.78
C ALA A 246 -9.09 -31.75 -20.27
N SER A 247 -8.07 -32.08 -19.47
CA SER A 247 -8.14 -32.11 -18.02
C SER A 247 -8.46 -30.73 -17.41
N ILE A 248 -7.86 -29.66 -17.94
CA ILE A 248 -8.16 -28.29 -17.56
C ILE A 248 -9.62 -27.94 -17.82
N ARG A 249 -10.17 -28.30 -18.99
CA ARG A 249 -11.58 -28.02 -19.31
C ARG A 249 -12.57 -28.80 -18.44
N GLU A 250 -12.20 -29.98 -18.00
CA GLU A 250 -13.05 -30.85 -17.17
C GLU A 250 -13.01 -30.48 -15.69
N ARG A 251 -11.84 -30.14 -15.17
CA ARG A 251 -11.59 -30.00 -13.72
C ARG A 251 -11.14 -28.61 -13.27
N GLY A 252 -10.91 -27.69 -14.21
CA GLY A 252 -10.37 -26.37 -13.89
C GLY A 252 -11.41 -25.34 -13.44
N ALA A 253 -12.70 -25.68 -13.49
CA ALA A 253 -13.73 -24.75 -13.03
C ALA A 253 -13.68 -24.63 -11.49
N GLY A 254 -13.60 -23.41 -10.98
CA GLY A 254 -13.55 -23.13 -9.53
C GLY A 254 -12.17 -23.32 -8.90
N LEU A 255 -11.09 -23.28 -9.69
CA LEU A 255 -9.74 -23.20 -9.16
C LEU A 255 -9.20 -21.78 -9.30
N ASP A 256 -8.44 -21.31 -8.33
CA ASP A 256 -7.92 -19.95 -8.19
C ASP A 256 -7.08 -19.55 -9.39
N THR A 257 -6.21 -20.44 -9.87
CA THR A 257 -5.45 -20.20 -11.09
C THR A 257 -5.28 -21.45 -11.93
N LEU A 258 -5.29 -21.25 -13.24
CA LEU A 258 -4.93 -22.23 -14.27
C LEU A 258 -3.73 -21.77 -15.11
N LEU A 259 -3.17 -20.59 -14.78
CA LEU A 259 -2.08 -20.00 -15.56
C LEU A 259 -0.77 -20.77 -15.38
N ILE A 260 -0.59 -21.39 -14.23
CA ILE A 260 0.49 -22.33 -13.95
C ILE A 260 -0.08 -23.68 -13.49
N LEU A 261 0.55 -24.75 -13.89
CA LEU A 261 0.13 -26.11 -13.62
C LEU A 261 1.33 -26.89 -13.08
N PRO A 262 1.37 -27.18 -11.77
CA PRO A 262 2.43 -28.00 -11.19
C PRO A 262 2.47 -29.40 -11.83
N VAL A 263 3.67 -29.88 -12.12
CA VAL A 263 3.88 -31.22 -12.68
C VAL A 263 4.37 -32.16 -11.60
N ARG A 264 3.59 -33.19 -11.37
CA ARG A 264 3.85 -34.19 -10.36
C ARG A 264 4.64 -35.37 -10.93
N GLY A 265 5.74 -35.67 -10.25
CA GLY A 265 6.49 -36.91 -10.44
C GLY A 265 6.00 -38.06 -9.55
N PRO A 266 6.80 -39.15 -9.48
CA PRO A 266 6.59 -40.21 -8.50
C PRO A 266 6.56 -39.66 -7.07
N ASP A 267 5.78 -40.31 -6.19
CA ASP A 267 5.67 -39.93 -4.78
C ASP A 267 5.15 -38.53 -4.52
N ARG A 268 4.41 -37.95 -5.47
CA ARG A 268 3.83 -36.60 -5.40
C ARG A 268 4.89 -35.48 -5.34
N ARG A 269 6.14 -35.76 -5.66
CA ARG A 269 7.16 -34.72 -5.72
C ARG A 269 6.93 -33.77 -6.88
N LEU A 270 7.18 -32.49 -6.65
CA LEU A 270 7.17 -31.48 -7.68
C LEU A 270 8.36 -31.69 -8.62
N GLU A 271 8.12 -31.80 -9.93
CA GLU A 271 9.16 -31.90 -10.97
C GLU A 271 9.35 -30.59 -11.74
N GLY A 272 8.45 -29.64 -11.56
CA GLY A 272 8.45 -28.34 -12.21
C GLY A 272 7.03 -27.84 -12.45
N VAL A 273 6.92 -26.81 -13.26
CA VAL A 273 5.66 -26.14 -13.59
C VAL A 273 5.51 -26.04 -15.10
N VAL A 274 4.28 -26.10 -15.59
CA VAL A 274 3.94 -25.80 -16.99
C VAL A 274 3.03 -24.59 -17.01
N ARG A 275 3.32 -23.61 -17.84
CA ARG A 275 2.43 -22.48 -18.08
C ARG A 275 1.32 -22.88 -19.05
N LEU A 276 0.10 -22.42 -18.80
CA LEU A 276 -1.01 -22.67 -19.73
C LEU A 276 -0.68 -22.21 -21.17
N THR A 277 0.05 -21.11 -21.31
CA THR A 277 0.51 -20.60 -22.62
C THR A 277 1.38 -21.60 -23.37
N ASP A 278 2.26 -22.30 -22.65
CA ASP A 278 3.18 -23.26 -23.26
C ASP A 278 2.43 -24.53 -23.72
N LEU A 279 1.41 -24.95 -22.94
CA LEU A 279 0.51 -26.05 -23.36
C LEU A 279 -0.33 -25.67 -24.59
N VAL A 280 -0.82 -24.44 -24.66
CA VAL A 280 -1.63 -23.99 -25.81
C VAL A 280 -0.79 -23.90 -27.08
N LEU A 281 0.48 -23.55 -26.96
CA LEU A 281 1.43 -23.43 -28.10
C LEU A 281 2.10 -24.75 -28.48
N ALA A 282 2.08 -25.76 -27.59
CA ALA A 282 2.68 -27.06 -27.85
C ALA A 282 1.91 -27.83 -28.92
N SER A 283 2.61 -28.79 -29.57
CA SER A 283 1.94 -29.77 -30.43
C SER A 283 0.95 -30.60 -29.58
N PRO A 284 -0.26 -30.89 -30.07
CA PRO A 284 -1.23 -31.69 -29.31
C PRO A 284 -0.69 -33.03 -28.78
N ASP A 285 0.19 -33.66 -29.54
CA ASP A 285 0.78 -34.95 -29.19
C ASP A 285 2.08 -34.83 -28.38
N ALA A 286 2.59 -33.60 -28.14
CA ALA A 286 3.80 -33.39 -27.34
C ALA A 286 3.56 -33.80 -25.89
N PRO A 287 4.44 -34.58 -25.26
CA PRO A 287 4.32 -34.87 -23.84
C PRO A 287 4.57 -33.63 -23.01
N VAL A 288 3.86 -33.49 -21.88
CA VAL A 288 4.05 -32.41 -20.91
C VAL A 288 5.51 -32.27 -20.48
N ALA A 289 6.25 -33.38 -20.45
CA ALA A 289 7.68 -33.40 -20.14
C ALA A 289 8.55 -32.51 -21.04
N GLU A 290 8.13 -32.17 -22.26
CA GLU A 290 8.88 -31.29 -23.18
C GLU A 290 8.67 -29.79 -22.90
N VAL A 291 7.61 -29.44 -22.18
CA VAL A 291 7.22 -28.06 -21.88
C VAL A 291 7.31 -27.70 -20.39
N VAL A 292 7.77 -28.64 -19.55
CA VAL A 292 8.00 -28.43 -18.12
C VAL A 292 9.17 -27.47 -17.90
N ASP A 293 8.95 -26.43 -17.12
CA ASP A 293 10.00 -25.60 -16.54
C ASP A 293 10.42 -26.23 -15.20
N ALA A 294 11.54 -26.96 -15.21
CA ALA A 294 12.06 -27.62 -14.02
C ALA A 294 12.82 -26.68 -13.07
N ASP A 295 13.20 -25.50 -13.56
CA ASP A 295 13.89 -24.46 -12.77
C ASP A 295 12.91 -23.44 -12.15
N TYR A 296 11.58 -23.67 -12.32
CA TYR A 296 10.56 -22.83 -11.70
C TYR A 296 10.68 -22.88 -10.16
N PRO A 297 10.67 -21.72 -9.48
CA PRO A 297 10.84 -21.70 -8.04
C PRO A 297 9.67 -22.39 -7.31
N ALA A 298 10.00 -23.01 -6.18
CA ALA A 298 9.05 -23.54 -5.23
C ALA A 298 9.47 -23.11 -3.83
N VAL A 299 8.52 -23.02 -2.89
CA VAL A 299 8.72 -22.57 -1.52
C VAL A 299 8.31 -23.66 -0.53
N GLY A 300 8.93 -23.68 0.65
CA GLY A 300 8.55 -24.59 1.72
C GLY A 300 7.28 -24.09 2.42
N ALA A 301 6.42 -25.00 2.90
CA ALA A 301 5.20 -24.63 3.61
C ALA A 301 5.44 -23.85 4.92
N ARG A 302 6.66 -23.84 5.44
CA ARG A 302 7.05 -23.11 6.65
C ARG A 302 7.86 -21.84 6.35
N ASP A 303 8.07 -21.54 5.08
CA ASP A 303 8.73 -20.29 4.70
C ASP A 303 7.83 -19.11 5.06
N ASP A 304 8.46 -17.98 5.35
CA ASP A 304 7.79 -16.75 5.72
C ASP A 304 6.93 -16.23 4.54
N GLN A 305 5.69 -15.80 4.81
CA GLN A 305 4.77 -15.31 3.79
C GLN A 305 5.33 -14.08 3.07
N GLU A 306 6.05 -13.21 3.77
CA GLU A 306 6.65 -12.01 3.19
C GLU A 306 7.75 -12.37 2.18
N ASP A 307 8.61 -13.35 2.53
CA ASP A 307 9.65 -13.85 1.62
C ASP A 307 9.05 -14.49 0.36
N VAL A 308 7.92 -15.19 0.50
CA VAL A 308 7.18 -15.79 -0.61
C VAL A 308 6.57 -14.71 -1.51
N ALA A 309 5.90 -13.73 -0.91
CA ALA A 309 5.28 -12.63 -1.65
C ALA A 309 6.33 -11.79 -2.39
N ARG A 310 7.49 -11.54 -1.77
CA ARG A 310 8.63 -10.89 -2.42
C ARG A 310 9.20 -11.71 -3.58
N LEU A 311 9.30 -13.04 -3.43
CA LEU A 311 9.75 -13.93 -4.51
C LEU A 311 8.83 -13.82 -5.72
N ILE A 312 7.51 -13.80 -5.50
CA ILE A 312 6.50 -13.63 -6.55
C ILE A 312 6.70 -12.27 -7.25
N GLN A 313 6.85 -11.20 -6.48
CA GLN A 313 7.07 -9.84 -6.99
C GLN A 313 8.40 -9.70 -7.75
N GLU A 314 9.51 -10.20 -7.21
CA GLU A 314 10.85 -10.05 -7.81
C GLU A 314 11.02 -10.81 -9.12
N ARG A 315 10.29 -11.93 -9.26
CA ARG A 315 10.40 -12.81 -10.44
C ARG A 315 9.22 -12.69 -11.39
N ASP A 316 8.31 -11.74 -11.16
CA ASP A 316 7.10 -11.54 -11.96
C ASP A 316 6.30 -12.85 -12.13
N LEU A 317 6.12 -13.61 -11.03
CA LEU A 317 5.39 -14.87 -11.03
C LEU A 317 3.90 -14.63 -10.87
N VAL A 318 3.10 -15.53 -11.44
CA VAL A 318 1.63 -15.53 -11.27
C VAL A 318 1.22 -16.34 -10.05
N ALA A 319 1.97 -17.38 -9.75
CA ALA A 319 1.81 -18.17 -8.53
C ALA A 319 3.11 -18.96 -8.28
N VAL A 320 3.27 -19.51 -7.08
CA VAL A 320 4.41 -20.35 -6.69
C VAL A 320 3.93 -21.64 -6.01
N PRO A 321 4.45 -22.82 -6.40
CA PRO A 321 4.14 -24.07 -5.72
C PRO A 321 4.71 -24.11 -4.30
N VAL A 322 3.91 -24.63 -3.37
CA VAL A 322 4.30 -24.90 -1.98
C VAL A 322 4.58 -26.37 -1.79
N VAL A 323 5.72 -26.70 -1.18
CA VAL A 323 6.17 -28.09 -0.98
C VAL A 323 6.47 -28.36 0.49
N ASP A 324 6.43 -29.64 0.87
CA ASP A 324 6.92 -30.10 2.17
C ASP A 324 8.45 -30.31 2.17
N ASP A 325 9.00 -30.72 3.34
CA ASP A 325 10.43 -30.97 3.53
C ASP A 325 10.97 -32.08 2.58
N GLU A 326 10.11 -32.95 2.07
CA GLU A 326 10.44 -34.01 1.12
C GLU A 326 10.26 -33.59 -0.35
N GLY A 327 9.82 -32.37 -0.61
CA GLY A 327 9.57 -31.81 -1.93
C GLY A 327 8.24 -32.27 -2.56
N ARG A 328 7.28 -32.73 -1.74
CA ARG A 328 5.93 -33.08 -2.21
C ARG A 328 5.06 -31.84 -2.28
N LEU A 329 4.29 -31.74 -3.36
CA LEU A 329 3.39 -30.62 -3.59
C LEU A 329 2.23 -30.62 -2.57
N LEU A 330 2.02 -29.48 -1.92
CA LEU A 330 0.99 -29.25 -0.92
C LEU A 330 -0.10 -28.30 -1.42
N GLY A 331 0.29 -27.22 -2.10
CA GLY A 331 -0.59 -26.17 -2.56
C GLY A 331 0.13 -25.21 -3.50
N ILE A 332 -0.49 -24.09 -3.78
CA ILE A 332 0.08 -22.96 -4.52
C ILE A 332 -0.24 -21.66 -3.76
N VAL A 333 0.64 -20.68 -3.87
CA VAL A 333 0.35 -19.29 -3.46
C VAL A 333 0.22 -18.46 -4.71
N THR A 334 -0.85 -17.74 -4.86
CA THR A 334 -1.16 -16.92 -6.03
C THR A 334 -0.63 -15.49 -5.90
N VAL A 335 -0.63 -14.73 -6.98
CA VAL A 335 -0.12 -13.35 -6.99
C VAL A 335 -1.03 -12.41 -6.23
N ASP A 336 -2.34 -12.63 -6.24
CA ASP A 336 -3.34 -11.84 -5.52
C ASP A 336 -3.16 -11.99 -4.00
N ASP A 337 -3.02 -13.22 -3.47
CA ASP A 337 -2.68 -13.46 -2.06
C ASP A 337 -1.35 -12.83 -1.68
N ALA A 338 -0.34 -12.96 -2.56
CA ALA A 338 0.96 -12.33 -2.34
C ALA A 338 0.87 -10.80 -2.27
N MET A 339 0.00 -10.18 -3.07
CA MET A 339 -0.22 -8.72 -3.04
C MET A 339 -0.88 -8.29 -1.73
N GLU A 340 -1.84 -9.05 -1.21
CA GLU A 340 -2.48 -8.78 0.07
C GLU A 340 -1.50 -8.93 1.25
N VAL A 341 -0.66 -9.96 1.22
CA VAL A 341 0.42 -10.11 2.20
C VAL A 341 1.34 -8.89 2.19
N LEU A 342 1.80 -8.44 1.01
CA LEU A 342 2.67 -7.27 0.91
C LEU A 342 2.01 -5.99 1.42
N GLU A 343 0.71 -5.78 1.16
CA GLU A 343 -0.02 -4.62 1.69
C GLU A 343 -0.14 -4.67 3.21
N HIS A 344 -0.37 -5.86 3.77
CA HIS A 344 -0.44 -6.06 5.21
C HIS A 344 0.91 -5.78 5.88
N GLU A 345 2.00 -6.36 5.37
CA GLU A 345 3.36 -6.17 5.87
C GLU A 345 3.82 -4.69 5.75
N GLU A 346 3.55 -4.04 4.61
CA GLU A 346 3.86 -2.61 4.45
C GLU A 346 3.11 -1.73 5.46
N THR A 347 1.86 -2.08 5.78
CA THR A 347 1.05 -1.36 6.77
C THR A 347 1.60 -1.59 8.18
N GLU A 348 2.01 -2.81 8.50
CA GLU A 348 2.64 -3.17 9.77
C GLU A 348 3.98 -2.46 9.97
N ASP A 349 4.85 -2.52 8.97
CA ASP A 349 6.14 -1.83 8.94
C ASP A 349 5.99 -0.32 9.16
N LEU A 350 5.00 0.30 8.49
CA LEU A 350 4.72 1.72 8.64
C LEU A 350 4.25 2.07 10.06
N ALA A 351 3.41 1.23 10.66
CA ALA A 351 2.95 1.42 12.03
C ALA A 351 4.12 1.30 13.03
N ARG A 352 4.93 0.26 12.92
CA ARG A 352 6.11 0.00 13.77
C ARG A 352 7.16 1.11 13.62
N ALA A 353 7.45 1.53 12.39
CA ALA A 353 8.36 2.66 12.13
C ALA A 353 7.84 3.98 12.73
N GLY A 354 6.51 4.15 12.86
CA GLY A 354 5.88 5.24 13.57
C GLY A 354 5.85 5.08 15.10
N GLY A 355 6.34 3.96 15.65
CA GLY A 355 6.30 3.66 17.09
C GLY A 355 4.90 3.32 17.59
N ALA A 356 4.13 2.55 16.81
CA ALA A 356 2.81 2.05 17.17
C ALA A 356 2.65 0.59 16.73
N GLU A 357 1.80 -0.16 17.43
CA GLU A 357 1.37 -1.48 16.95
C GLU A 357 0.35 -1.32 15.82
N PRO A 358 0.34 -2.22 14.82
CA PRO A 358 -0.63 -2.20 13.74
C PRO A 358 -2.06 -2.33 14.27
N LEU A 359 -3.01 -1.68 13.62
CA LEU A 359 -4.40 -1.67 14.09
C LEU A 359 -5.19 -2.88 13.59
N GLY A 360 -4.82 -3.44 12.44
CA GLY A 360 -5.50 -4.56 11.78
C GLY A 360 -6.94 -4.27 11.37
N LEU A 361 -7.37 -2.99 11.42
CA LEU A 361 -8.72 -2.54 11.09
C LEU A 361 -8.66 -1.13 10.51
N PRO A 362 -9.58 -0.75 9.61
CA PRO A 362 -9.71 0.62 9.13
C PRO A 362 -9.87 1.61 10.29
N TYR A 363 -9.21 2.74 10.21
CA TYR A 363 -9.10 3.74 11.29
C TYR A 363 -10.45 4.10 11.95
N HIS A 364 -11.51 4.24 11.16
CA HIS A 364 -12.84 4.60 11.67
C HIS A 364 -13.57 3.45 12.37
N ALA A 365 -13.20 2.20 12.11
CA ALA A 365 -13.75 1.02 12.77
C ALA A 365 -13.09 0.74 14.12
N VAL A 366 -11.87 1.26 14.32
CA VAL A 366 -11.10 1.01 15.54
C VAL A 366 -11.60 1.86 16.70
N SER A 367 -11.84 1.22 17.85
CA SER A 367 -12.21 1.94 19.07
C SER A 367 -11.04 2.78 19.60
N VAL A 368 -11.34 3.93 20.21
CA VAL A 368 -10.33 4.82 20.84
C VAL A 368 -9.44 4.04 21.82
N ARG A 369 -10.01 3.08 22.56
CA ARG A 369 -9.24 2.26 23.52
C ARG A 369 -8.19 1.41 22.83
N ARG A 370 -8.49 0.82 21.66
CA ARG A 370 -7.53 0.02 20.87
C ARG A 370 -6.41 0.92 20.34
N ILE A 371 -6.74 2.10 19.81
CA ILE A 371 -5.75 3.08 19.36
C ILE A 371 -4.82 3.53 20.51
N VAL A 372 -5.36 3.79 21.68
CA VAL A 372 -4.54 4.13 22.86
C VAL A 372 -3.63 2.96 23.22
N ARG A 373 -4.15 1.73 23.22
CA ARG A 373 -3.38 0.54 23.56
C ARG A 373 -2.24 0.28 22.58
N SER A 374 -2.44 0.48 21.28
CA SER A 374 -1.41 0.29 20.25
C SER A 374 -0.23 1.27 20.40
N ARG A 375 -0.46 2.44 20.99
CA ARG A 375 0.55 3.50 21.12
C ARG A 375 1.18 3.57 22.52
N ILE A 376 0.43 3.22 23.56
CA ILE A 376 0.83 3.52 24.94
C ILE A 376 2.11 2.78 25.35
N GLY A 377 2.32 1.55 24.89
CA GLY A 377 3.52 0.76 25.17
C GLY A 377 4.79 1.46 24.69
N TRP A 378 4.78 1.89 23.43
CA TRP A 378 5.87 2.65 22.82
C TRP A 378 6.08 4.00 23.48
N LEU A 379 5.01 4.75 23.74
CA LEU A 379 5.10 6.05 24.41
C LEU A 379 5.69 5.95 25.82
N LEU A 380 5.33 4.91 26.58
CA LEU A 380 5.92 4.69 27.92
C LEU A 380 7.41 4.35 27.82
N LEU A 381 7.82 3.55 26.85
CA LEU A 381 9.24 3.28 26.57
C LEU A 381 9.99 4.58 26.26
N LEU A 382 9.45 5.42 25.38
CA LEU A 382 10.06 6.71 25.00
C LEU A 382 10.12 7.67 26.18
N VAL A 383 9.09 7.73 27.03
CA VAL A 383 9.09 8.55 28.26
C VAL A 383 10.17 8.05 29.23
N ALA A 384 10.34 6.72 29.40
CA ALA A 384 11.41 6.17 30.22
C ALA A 384 12.79 6.52 29.64
N ALA A 385 12.96 6.44 28.32
CA ALA A 385 14.22 6.84 27.64
C ALA A 385 14.50 8.35 27.77
N ALA A 386 13.46 9.21 27.75
CA ALA A 386 13.61 10.65 27.91
C ALA A 386 14.15 11.07 29.30
N VAL A 387 14.03 10.21 30.32
CA VAL A 387 14.65 10.43 31.63
C VAL A 387 16.17 10.59 31.49
N LEU A 388 16.81 9.93 30.51
CA LEU A 388 18.23 10.08 30.22
C LEU A 388 18.55 11.52 29.78
N THR A 389 17.70 12.12 28.94
CA THR A 389 17.84 13.54 28.53
C THR A 389 17.77 14.49 29.71
N VAL A 390 16.83 14.24 30.66
CA VAL A 390 16.70 15.02 31.89
C VAL A 390 17.95 14.86 32.78
N ALA A 391 18.48 13.63 32.90
CA ALA A 391 19.69 13.37 33.68
C ALA A 391 20.92 14.09 33.08
N VAL A 392 21.04 14.12 31.73
CA VAL A 392 22.10 14.90 31.06
C VAL A 392 21.96 16.39 31.35
N LEU A 393 20.75 16.96 31.23
CA LEU A 393 20.52 18.38 31.57
C LEU A 393 20.91 18.70 33.01
N GLY A 394 20.53 17.85 33.97
CA GLY A 394 20.91 18.01 35.37
C GLY A 394 22.42 17.91 35.61
N ALA A 395 23.12 17.04 34.88
CA ALA A 395 24.59 16.93 35.00
C ALA A 395 25.34 18.19 34.51
N PHE A 396 24.72 19.00 33.65
CA PHE A 396 25.30 20.24 33.12
C PHE A 396 24.60 21.50 33.65
N GLU A 397 23.89 21.42 34.79
CA GLU A 397 23.20 22.56 35.43
C GLU A 397 24.16 23.70 35.73
N ASP A 398 25.35 23.43 36.31
CA ASP A 398 26.40 24.45 36.58
C ASP A 398 26.86 25.15 35.30
N THR A 399 26.90 24.45 34.17
CA THR A 399 27.26 25.02 32.87
C THR A 399 26.20 26.00 32.37
N LEU A 400 24.94 25.60 32.52
CA LEU A 400 23.77 26.42 32.16
C LEU A 400 23.64 27.66 33.06
N ASP A 401 23.89 27.53 34.36
CA ASP A 401 23.85 28.66 35.29
C ASP A 401 24.90 29.70 34.96
N ARG A 402 26.08 29.28 34.51
CA ARG A 402 27.16 30.21 34.09
C ARG A 402 26.84 30.94 32.78
N VAL A 403 26.24 30.23 31.81
CA VAL A 403 25.90 30.79 30.50
C VAL A 403 24.48 30.40 30.10
N VAL A 404 23.51 31.08 30.68
CA VAL A 404 22.07 30.84 30.50
C VAL A 404 21.64 30.83 29.02
N THR A 405 22.37 31.63 28.19
CA THR A 405 22.09 31.70 26.75
C THR A 405 22.19 30.33 26.05
N LEU A 406 23.01 29.40 26.56
CA LEU A 406 23.13 28.05 26.00
C LEU A 406 21.78 27.29 26.04
N ALA A 407 20.96 27.54 27.05
CA ALA A 407 19.63 26.90 27.18
C ALA A 407 18.70 27.23 26.01
N LEU A 408 18.85 28.41 25.39
CA LEU A 408 18.01 28.82 24.25
C LEU A 408 18.24 27.98 23.00
N PHE A 409 19.41 27.36 22.86
CA PHE A 409 19.78 26.55 21.70
C PHE A 409 19.52 25.04 21.89
N VAL A 410 19.20 24.61 23.11
CA VAL A 410 18.86 23.21 23.41
C VAL A 410 17.75 22.69 22.50
N PRO A 411 16.58 23.37 22.36
CA PRO A 411 15.53 22.89 21.47
C PRO A 411 15.96 22.81 20.00
N LEU A 412 16.78 23.73 19.52
CA LEU A 412 17.31 23.74 18.17
C LEU A 412 18.17 22.50 17.90
N LEU A 413 19.09 22.19 18.82
CA LEU A 413 20.05 21.09 18.67
C LEU A 413 19.36 19.73 18.79
N ILE A 414 18.47 19.54 19.78
CA ILE A 414 17.68 18.33 19.95
C ILE A 414 16.81 18.14 18.71
N GLY A 415 15.99 19.14 18.33
CA GLY A 415 15.07 19.01 17.19
C GLY A 415 15.80 18.72 15.88
N THR A 416 16.93 19.41 15.62
CA THR A 416 17.71 19.18 14.39
C THR A 416 18.37 17.80 14.39
N GLY A 417 19.00 17.42 15.51
CA GLY A 417 19.63 16.11 15.65
C GLY A 417 18.62 14.97 15.54
N GLY A 418 17.52 15.06 16.28
CA GLY A 418 16.44 14.08 16.24
C GLY A 418 15.85 13.89 14.83
N ASN A 419 15.60 15.00 14.11
CA ASN A 419 15.11 14.94 12.74
C ASN A 419 16.13 14.30 11.77
N CYS A 420 17.41 14.65 11.86
CA CYS A 420 18.44 14.03 11.04
C CYS A 420 18.56 12.52 11.30
N GLY A 421 18.54 12.12 12.57
CA GLY A 421 18.57 10.70 12.96
C GLY A 421 17.33 9.94 12.49
N ALA A 422 16.14 10.50 12.67
CA ALA A 422 14.89 9.90 12.24
C ALA A 422 14.83 9.70 10.70
N GLN A 423 15.28 10.71 9.92
CA GLN A 423 15.33 10.61 8.46
C GLN A 423 16.29 9.52 8.00
N ALA A 424 17.49 9.45 8.61
CA ALA A 424 18.47 8.40 8.30
C ALA A 424 17.94 7.01 8.67
N ALA A 425 17.26 6.86 9.84
CA ALA A 425 16.68 5.61 10.27
C ALA A 425 15.57 5.14 9.31
N THR A 426 14.64 6.01 8.96
CA THR A 426 13.55 5.70 8.02
C THR A 426 14.09 5.27 6.65
N THR A 427 15.11 5.99 6.13
CA THR A 427 15.74 5.63 4.86
C THR A 427 16.43 4.27 4.94
N MET A 428 17.14 4.00 6.05
CA MET A 428 17.86 2.75 6.24
C MET A 428 16.94 1.57 6.46
N THR A 429 15.87 1.72 7.27
CA THR A 429 14.84 0.69 7.47
C THR A 429 14.22 0.30 6.12
N ARG A 430 13.86 1.29 5.28
CA ARG A 430 13.33 0.99 3.94
C ARG A 430 14.36 0.29 3.04
N ALA A 431 15.62 0.71 3.08
CA ALA A 431 16.68 0.08 2.27
C ALA A 431 16.93 -1.39 2.70
N ILE A 432 16.78 -1.69 3.99
CA ILE A 432 16.83 -3.06 4.51
C ILE A 432 15.61 -3.84 4.06
N ALA A 433 14.41 -3.27 4.21
CA ALA A 433 13.15 -3.91 3.85
C ALA A 433 13.06 -4.30 2.37
N VAL A 434 13.62 -3.50 1.46
CA VAL A 434 13.68 -3.83 0.02
C VAL A 434 14.93 -4.63 -0.39
N GLY A 435 15.77 -5.05 0.56
CA GLY A 435 16.96 -5.85 0.29
C GLY A 435 18.17 -5.10 -0.32
N ASP A 436 18.08 -3.77 -0.47
CA ASP A 436 19.17 -2.94 -1.03
C ASP A 436 20.40 -2.91 -0.13
N VAL A 437 20.22 -3.03 1.19
CA VAL A 437 21.29 -2.96 2.20
C VAL A 437 21.18 -4.14 3.14
N ARG A 438 22.31 -4.81 3.39
CA ARG A 438 22.43 -5.94 4.31
C ARG A 438 23.37 -5.60 5.46
N PHE A 439 23.38 -6.42 6.53
CA PHE A 439 24.29 -6.22 7.65
C PHE A 439 25.78 -6.19 7.23
N SER A 440 26.15 -6.89 6.16
CA SER A 440 27.50 -6.85 5.58
C SER A 440 27.93 -5.43 5.17
N ASP A 441 26.98 -4.57 4.85
CA ASP A 441 27.17 -3.22 4.34
C ASP A 441 27.17 -2.15 5.45
N LEU A 442 27.17 -2.59 6.73
CA LEU A 442 27.13 -1.70 7.90
C LEU A 442 28.17 -0.58 7.83
N GLY A 443 29.43 -0.92 7.60
CA GLY A 443 30.51 0.06 7.56
C GLY A 443 30.35 1.12 6.45
N PRO A 444 30.19 0.70 5.19
CA PRO A 444 29.93 1.61 4.08
C PRO A 444 28.68 2.48 4.27
N SER A 445 27.58 1.90 4.77
CA SER A 445 26.31 2.60 4.98
C SER A 445 26.41 3.68 6.07
N VAL A 446 26.96 3.33 7.23
CA VAL A 446 27.18 4.30 8.33
C VAL A 446 28.12 5.42 7.90
N VAL A 447 29.21 5.12 7.17
CA VAL A 447 30.12 6.16 6.65
C VAL A 447 29.44 7.05 5.61
N LYS A 448 28.58 6.49 4.76
CA LYS A 448 27.80 7.25 3.78
C LYS A 448 26.85 8.22 4.49
N GLU A 449 26.09 7.75 5.47
CA GLU A 449 25.16 8.57 6.24
C GLU A 449 25.90 9.61 7.10
N ALA A 450 27.02 9.26 7.71
CA ALA A 450 27.87 10.24 8.43
C ALA A 450 28.33 11.38 7.51
N ARG A 451 28.68 11.10 6.25
CA ARG A 451 29.01 12.14 5.26
C ARG A 451 27.82 13.01 4.91
N VAL A 452 26.62 12.43 4.79
CA VAL A 452 25.36 13.16 4.59
C VAL A 452 25.14 14.10 5.77
N GLY A 453 25.21 13.59 7.00
CA GLY A 453 25.07 14.40 8.23
C GLY A 453 26.11 15.49 8.35
N LEU A 454 27.35 15.22 7.96
CA LEU A 454 28.41 16.22 7.92
C LEU A 454 28.07 17.37 6.97
N LEU A 455 27.61 17.07 5.76
CA LEU A 455 27.25 18.11 4.78
C LEU A 455 26.05 18.93 5.25
N ILE A 456 25.02 18.29 5.84
CA ILE A 456 23.86 18.95 6.45
C ILE A 456 24.33 19.83 7.61
N GLY A 457 25.18 19.31 8.49
CA GLY A 457 25.73 20.04 9.63
C GLY A 457 26.55 21.25 9.22
N VAL A 458 27.39 21.13 8.18
CA VAL A 458 28.15 22.28 7.60
C VAL A 458 27.18 23.36 7.09
N LEU A 459 26.12 22.94 6.37
CA LEU A 459 25.11 23.89 5.86
C LEU A 459 24.44 24.65 7.00
N PHE A 460 23.98 23.95 8.03
CA PHE A 460 23.31 24.56 9.19
C PHE A 460 24.29 25.41 10.02
N ALA A 461 25.53 24.98 10.17
CA ALA A 461 26.58 25.76 10.82
C ALA A 461 26.83 27.10 10.10
N LEU A 462 26.94 27.07 8.78
CA LEU A 462 27.18 28.29 7.97
C LEU A 462 25.95 29.22 8.01
N LEU A 463 24.75 28.68 7.89
CA LEU A 463 23.51 29.48 7.94
C LEU A 463 23.24 30.07 9.33
N GLY A 464 23.56 29.33 10.41
CA GLY A 464 23.30 29.73 11.78
C GLY A 464 24.36 30.67 12.37
N PHE A 465 25.61 30.59 11.89
CA PHE A 465 26.72 31.30 12.50
C PHE A 465 26.53 32.83 12.53
N ALA A 466 26.27 33.46 11.40
CA ALA A 466 26.15 34.90 11.31
C ALA A 466 24.99 35.49 12.14
N PRO A 467 23.77 34.96 12.08
CA PRO A 467 22.66 35.43 12.93
C PRO A 467 22.99 35.30 14.42
N VAL A 468 23.55 34.17 14.85
CA VAL A 468 23.86 33.92 16.27
C VAL A 468 25.01 34.84 16.74
N ALA A 469 26.03 35.03 15.93
CA ALA A 469 27.15 35.93 16.25
C ALA A 469 26.72 37.40 16.37
N LEU A 470 25.74 37.83 15.55
CA LEU A 470 25.22 39.18 15.58
C LEU A 470 24.31 39.46 16.78
N ILE A 471 23.54 38.47 17.21
CA ILE A 471 22.53 38.64 18.28
C ILE A 471 23.18 38.44 19.67
N TRP A 472 24.08 37.47 19.80
CA TRP A 472 24.69 37.08 21.09
C TRP A 472 26.20 37.35 21.11
N SER A 473 27.02 36.35 20.69
CA SER A 473 28.48 36.48 20.63
C SER A 473 29.05 35.48 19.63
N VAL A 474 30.33 35.71 19.24
CA VAL A 474 31.06 34.81 18.34
C VAL A 474 31.35 33.47 18.99
N GLU A 475 31.59 33.43 20.32
CA GLU A 475 31.84 32.20 21.07
C GLU A 475 30.60 31.32 21.09
N ILE A 476 29.41 31.89 21.34
CA ILE A 476 28.14 31.17 21.31
C ILE A 476 27.87 30.69 19.88
N ALA A 477 28.08 31.53 18.87
CA ALA A 477 27.89 31.18 17.48
C ALA A 477 28.78 30.00 17.06
N ALA A 478 30.07 30.03 17.47
CA ALA A 478 31.00 28.93 17.22
C ALA A 478 30.57 27.63 17.92
N THR A 479 30.17 27.73 19.18
CA THR A 479 29.67 26.59 19.98
C THR A 479 28.47 25.94 19.31
N VAL A 480 27.44 26.71 18.97
CA VAL A 480 26.21 26.21 18.34
C VAL A 480 26.48 25.61 16.95
N SER A 481 27.31 26.30 16.14
CA SER A 481 27.64 25.84 14.78
C SER A 481 28.46 24.55 14.76
N ILE A 482 29.49 24.44 15.62
CA ILE A 482 30.25 23.21 15.76
C ILE A 482 29.39 22.08 16.31
N SER A 483 28.52 22.39 17.28
CA SER A 483 27.60 21.41 17.84
C SER A 483 26.62 20.89 16.78
N LEU A 484 26.01 21.75 15.96
CA LEU A 484 25.14 21.33 14.84
C LEU A 484 25.89 20.40 13.88
N LEU A 485 27.12 20.74 13.52
CA LEU A 485 27.93 19.90 12.62
C LEU A 485 28.14 18.50 13.22
N VAL A 486 28.60 18.44 14.48
CA VAL A 486 28.90 17.15 15.13
C VAL A 486 27.62 16.36 15.42
N VAL A 487 26.55 17.01 15.92
CA VAL A 487 25.28 16.38 16.25
C VAL A 487 24.61 15.84 15.00
N CYS A 488 24.54 16.57 13.88
CA CYS A 488 23.97 16.07 12.62
C CYS A 488 24.75 14.86 12.10
N THR A 489 26.10 14.91 12.14
CA THR A 489 26.95 13.79 11.71
C THR A 489 26.72 12.55 12.57
N TRP A 490 26.67 12.72 13.88
CA TRP A 490 26.39 11.65 14.85
C TRP A 490 25.00 11.06 14.67
N ALA A 491 23.99 11.93 14.55
CA ALA A 491 22.59 11.54 14.44
C ALA A 491 22.32 10.67 13.21
N THR A 492 22.83 11.06 12.03
CA THR A 492 22.65 10.27 10.80
C THR A 492 23.43 8.97 10.86
N ALA A 493 24.63 8.97 11.44
CA ALA A 493 25.40 7.75 11.64
C ALA A 493 24.68 6.74 12.54
N ILE A 494 24.10 7.19 13.66
CA ILE A 494 23.32 6.36 14.58
C ILE A 494 22.00 5.93 13.94
N GLY A 495 21.35 6.82 13.19
CA GLY A 495 20.12 6.49 12.44
C GLY A 495 20.33 5.37 11.43
N ALA A 496 21.49 5.27 10.81
CA ALA A 496 21.85 4.15 9.94
C ALA A 496 22.31 2.90 10.73
N PHE A 497 23.06 3.12 11.81
CA PHE A 497 23.65 2.03 12.59
C PHE A 497 22.60 1.16 13.30
N LEU A 498 21.63 1.78 13.95
CA LEU A 498 20.68 1.07 14.82
C LEU A 498 19.77 0.10 14.04
N PRO A 499 19.14 0.45 12.89
CA PRO A 499 18.36 -0.51 12.11
C PRO A 499 19.20 -1.66 11.56
N LEU A 500 20.44 -1.41 11.13
CA LEU A 500 21.34 -2.47 10.68
C LEU A 500 21.81 -3.38 11.82
N LEU A 501 21.95 -2.86 13.03
CA LEU A 501 22.27 -3.66 14.19
C LEU A 501 21.11 -4.56 14.58
N SER A 502 19.87 -4.10 14.45
CA SER A 502 18.67 -4.89 14.77
C SER A 502 18.56 -6.16 13.90
N THR A 503 18.91 -6.08 12.62
CA THR A 503 18.94 -7.27 11.74
C THR A 503 19.90 -8.34 12.27
N ARG A 504 21.07 -7.93 12.80
CA ARG A 504 22.02 -8.86 13.40
C ARG A 504 21.52 -9.51 14.68
N LEU A 505 20.70 -8.79 15.43
CA LEU A 505 20.06 -9.28 16.66
C LEU A 505 18.79 -10.08 16.40
N LYS A 506 18.39 -10.23 15.12
CA LYS A 506 17.14 -10.84 14.70
C LYS A 506 15.93 -10.12 15.29
N ILE A 507 16.03 -8.82 15.41
CA ILE A 507 14.94 -7.91 15.78
C ILE A 507 14.51 -7.22 14.48
N ASP A 508 13.22 -7.13 14.25
CA ASP A 508 12.68 -6.42 13.11
C ASP A 508 13.22 -4.96 13.06
N PRO A 509 13.83 -4.54 11.94
CA PRO A 509 14.36 -3.18 11.78
C PRO A 509 13.31 -2.08 11.97
N ALA A 510 12.05 -2.33 11.66
CA ALA A 510 10.94 -1.40 11.84
C ALA A 510 10.70 -1.07 13.34
N VAL A 511 11.03 -1.99 14.25
CA VAL A 511 10.97 -1.76 15.71
C VAL A 511 11.96 -0.66 16.14
N VAL A 512 13.08 -0.47 15.42
CA VAL A 512 14.01 0.65 15.65
C VAL A 512 13.41 1.93 15.05
N SER A 513 12.28 2.32 15.60
CA SER A 513 11.44 3.40 15.10
C SER A 513 12.14 4.78 15.12
N ALA A 514 11.73 5.66 14.22
CA ALA A 514 12.22 7.02 14.15
C ALA A 514 12.12 7.77 15.50
N PRO A 515 11.03 7.66 16.31
CA PRO A 515 10.97 8.23 17.65
C PRO A 515 12.01 7.68 18.63
N LEU A 516 12.34 6.38 18.57
CA LEU A 516 13.37 5.79 19.43
C LEU A 516 14.76 6.34 19.10
N VAL A 517 15.10 6.40 17.81
CA VAL A 517 16.36 6.98 17.34
C VAL A 517 16.46 8.45 17.74
N SER A 518 15.37 9.23 17.56
CA SER A 518 15.33 10.63 17.97
C SER A 518 15.61 10.79 19.48
N THR A 519 14.94 10.02 20.33
CA THR A 519 15.13 10.06 21.79
C THR A 519 16.56 9.73 22.21
N PHE A 520 17.19 8.75 21.55
CA PHE A 520 18.60 8.43 21.79
C PHE A 520 19.53 9.56 21.35
N VAL A 521 19.28 10.15 20.18
CA VAL A 521 20.05 11.28 19.64
C VAL A 521 19.89 12.51 20.52
N ASP A 522 18.72 12.76 21.10
CA ASP A 522 18.46 13.89 21.99
C ASP A 522 19.42 13.88 23.20
N ALA A 523 19.50 12.76 23.90
CA ALA A 523 20.39 12.62 25.05
C ALA A 523 21.87 12.72 24.66
N THR A 524 22.30 12.01 23.60
CA THR A 524 23.69 12.00 23.15
C THR A 524 24.09 13.31 22.49
N GLY A 525 23.18 13.96 21.77
CA GLY A 525 23.38 15.28 21.19
C GLY A 525 23.58 16.37 22.24
N LEU A 526 22.86 16.32 23.36
CA LEU A 526 23.10 17.22 24.49
C LEU A 526 24.46 16.99 25.14
N LEU A 527 24.90 15.74 25.33
CA LEU A 527 26.25 15.45 25.82
C LEU A 527 27.31 16.08 24.92
N ILE A 528 27.16 15.95 23.59
CA ILE A 528 28.06 16.56 22.60
C ILE A 528 28.01 18.09 22.73
N TYR A 529 26.81 18.67 22.78
CA TYR A 529 26.63 20.12 22.87
C TYR A 529 27.29 20.73 24.11
N PHE A 530 26.99 20.22 25.27
CA PHE A 530 27.56 20.74 26.53
C PHE A 530 29.04 20.45 26.65
N GLY A 531 29.52 19.31 26.12
CA GLY A 531 30.96 19.05 26.04
C GLY A 531 31.70 20.07 25.19
N ILE A 532 31.14 20.48 24.03
CA ILE A 532 31.70 21.54 23.19
C ILE A 532 31.59 22.90 23.88
N ALA A 533 30.46 23.19 24.54
CA ALA A 533 30.26 24.43 25.27
C ALA A 533 31.27 24.61 26.40
N GLN A 534 31.58 23.54 27.16
CA GLN A 534 32.64 23.59 28.20
C GLN A 534 34.02 23.85 27.65
N LEU A 535 34.33 23.42 26.42
CA LEU A 535 35.64 23.63 25.79
C LEU A 535 35.79 25.02 25.20
N LEU A 536 34.72 25.68 24.75
CA LEU A 536 34.80 26.93 23.97
C LEU A 536 34.34 28.17 24.76
N VAL A 537 33.49 28.02 25.77
CA VAL A 537 32.84 29.15 26.47
C VAL A 537 33.21 29.20 27.94
N LEU A 538 33.59 28.07 28.55
CA LEU A 538 34.03 27.96 29.95
C LEU A 538 35.50 27.70 30.06
#